data_eecfe4cf55664392033df22a7a10454f
#
_entry.id   eecfe4cf55664392033df22a7a10454f
#
_cell.length_a   1.000
_cell.length_b   1.000
_cell.length_c   1.000
_cell.angle_alpha   90.00
_cell.angle_beta   90.00
_cell.angle_gamma   90.00
#
_symmetry.space_group_name_H-M   'P 1'
#
loop_
_entity.id
_entity.type
_entity.pdbx_description
1 polymer ?
#
loop_
_entity_poly.entity_id
_entity_poly.type
_entity_poly.pdbx_seq_one_letter_code
_entity_poly.pdbx_strand_id
1 'polypeptide(L)'
;GRVIDPANQRDAIGDIFAVDGKIVDSISDKQKTDASLVDATGIVVAPGLVDIHVHFRDPGQTHKEDIRSGTEAAAAGGFTSVVCMPNTSPVCDNAGTIQRIMDKVEREAVVHVYPTGCLTIKMKGEQLAPTGQLKKAGVIAMTDDGACVQSNEIMRRAVEYAKMFDLPIMDHCQDISLTEGAVMNEGEWSLRLGLQGWPKAAEDIIVARNVILAELTGAHIHMQHISSATSVDILRRAIDRGATVSGEASPHHIEFTDADLRDYDTVFKMNPPLRTDADRESLIEGLIDGTLACIATDHAPHSPTEKDREFDAAPFGIIGLENSLASSLTTLYHSKRLGLSEVLALLTHKGACLFYTSPSPRDITPSR
;
A
#
# COMPACT_ATOMS: atom_id res chain seq x y z
N GLY A 1 11.87 -24.36 13.22
CA GLY A 1 12.06 -22.92 13.39
C GLY A 1 11.08 -22.31 14.36
N ARG A 2 11.21 -20.98 14.64
CA ARG A 2 10.17 -20.23 15.32
C ARG A 2 9.09 -19.86 14.31
N VAL A 3 7.91 -20.45 14.44
CA VAL A 3 6.77 -20.19 13.55
C VAL A 3 5.94 -19.07 14.14
N ILE A 4 5.82 -17.97 13.38
CA ILE A 4 4.98 -16.83 13.73
C ILE A 4 3.88 -16.70 12.68
N ASP A 5 2.63 -16.90 13.10
CA ASP A 5 1.44 -16.70 12.28
C ASP A 5 0.49 -15.76 13.04
N PRO A 6 0.57 -14.45 12.79
CA PRO A 6 -0.20 -13.46 13.54
C PRO A 6 -1.71 -13.62 13.39
N ALA A 7 -2.18 -14.07 12.23
CA ALA A 7 -3.61 -14.25 11.96
C ALA A 7 -4.22 -15.38 12.82
N ASN A 8 -3.43 -16.41 13.14
CA ASN A 8 -3.83 -17.54 13.96
C ASN A 8 -3.25 -17.49 15.38
N GLN A 9 -2.68 -16.35 15.80
CA GLN A 9 -2.09 -16.14 17.14
C GLN A 9 -1.04 -17.19 17.51
N ARG A 10 -0.30 -17.70 16.51
CA ARG A 10 0.77 -18.67 16.71
C ARG A 10 2.11 -17.95 16.79
N ASP A 11 2.85 -18.21 17.86
CA ASP A 11 4.26 -17.82 18.03
C ASP A 11 4.94 -18.92 18.87
N ALA A 12 5.49 -19.92 18.20
CA ALA A 12 6.05 -21.09 18.86
C ALA A 12 7.13 -21.78 18.00
N ILE A 13 8.03 -22.50 18.66
CA ILE A 13 8.93 -23.42 17.97
C ILE A 13 8.11 -24.61 17.42
N GLY A 14 8.33 -24.96 16.16
CA GLY A 14 7.63 -26.07 15.52
C GLY A 14 7.95 -26.21 14.05
N ASP A 15 7.27 -27.17 13.43
CA ASP A 15 7.37 -27.46 12.02
C ASP A 15 6.15 -26.96 11.26
N ILE A 16 6.31 -26.73 9.97
CA ILE A 16 5.24 -26.47 9.00
C ILE A 16 5.32 -27.55 7.93
N PHE A 17 4.19 -28.15 7.60
CA PHE A 17 4.07 -29.11 6.52
C PHE A 17 3.26 -28.50 5.38
N ALA A 18 3.77 -28.68 4.15
CA ALA A 18 3.07 -28.27 2.94
C ALA A 18 2.92 -29.47 2.00
N VAL A 19 1.71 -29.69 1.50
CA VAL A 19 1.39 -30.74 0.53
C VAL A 19 0.57 -30.12 -0.59
N ASP A 20 1.00 -30.29 -1.83
CA ASP A 20 0.34 -29.74 -3.02
C ASP A 20 0.05 -28.23 -2.89
N GLY A 21 1.02 -27.46 -2.38
CA GLY A 21 0.92 -26.00 -2.22
C GLY A 21 0.04 -25.53 -1.06
N LYS A 22 -0.43 -26.46 -0.19
CA LYS A 22 -1.27 -26.13 0.97
C LYS A 22 -0.60 -26.50 2.28
N ILE A 23 -0.73 -25.64 3.29
CA ILE A 23 -0.31 -25.95 4.66
C ILE A 23 -1.28 -26.97 5.25
N VAL A 24 -0.72 -28.02 5.86
CA VAL A 24 -1.48 -29.10 6.52
C VAL A 24 -0.95 -29.32 7.94
N ASP A 25 -1.81 -29.83 8.83
CA ASP A 25 -1.46 -30.03 10.24
C ASP A 25 -0.46 -31.21 10.44
N SER A 26 -0.49 -32.19 9.57
CA SER A 26 0.39 -33.37 9.64
C SER A 26 0.57 -34.02 8.28
N ILE A 27 1.64 -34.81 8.15
CA ILE A 27 1.92 -35.63 6.98
C ILE A 27 2.19 -37.07 7.41
N SER A 28 1.92 -38.05 6.53
CA SER A 28 2.18 -39.44 6.74
C SER A 28 3.66 -39.76 6.73
N ASP A 29 4.10 -40.90 7.29
CA ASP A 29 5.49 -41.30 7.30
C ASP A 29 6.08 -41.47 5.87
N LYS A 30 5.26 -41.92 4.92
CA LYS A 30 5.65 -41.94 3.51
C LYS A 30 5.95 -40.57 2.97
N GLN A 31 5.06 -39.60 3.23
CA GLN A 31 5.26 -38.20 2.80
C GLN A 31 6.49 -37.56 3.48
N LYS A 32 6.79 -37.92 4.75
CA LYS A 32 8.00 -37.45 5.43
C LYS A 32 9.28 -37.96 4.74
N THR A 33 9.26 -39.22 4.27
CA THR A 33 10.41 -39.79 3.56
C THR A 33 10.65 -39.16 2.20
N ASP A 34 9.57 -38.77 1.52
CA ASP A 34 9.64 -38.19 0.18
C ASP A 34 9.72 -36.63 0.21
N ALA A 35 9.61 -36.00 1.40
CA ALA A 35 9.57 -34.55 1.55
C ALA A 35 10.95 -33.89 1.33
N SER A 36 10.92 -32.72 0.69
CA SER A 36 12.04 -31.78 0.72
C SER A 36 12.09 -31.08 2.08
N LEU A 37 13.17 -31.28 2.83
CA LEU A 37 13.35 -30.68 4.16
C LEU A 37 14.09 -29.34 4.05
N VAL A 38 13.51 -28.29 4.64
CA VAL A 38 14.17 -27.01 4.86
C VAL A 38 14.45 -26.85 6.35
N ASP A 39 15.72 -26.84 6.73
CA ASP A 39 16.11 -26.59 8.13
C ASP A 39 15.95 -25.11 8.48
N ALA A 40 14.96 -24.82 9.33
CA ALA A 40 14.66 -23.49 9.82
C ALA A 40 15.18 -23.24 11.26
N THR A 41 16.16 -24.00 11.72
CA THR A 41 16.77 -23.83 13.05
C THR A 41 17.39 -22.43 13.19
N GLY A 42 16.98 -21.68 14.22
CA GLY A 42 17.49 -20.34 14.49
C GLY A 42 16.90 -19.22 13.63
N ILE A 43 15.95 -19.53 12.73
CA ILE A 43 15.26 -18.53 11.93
C ILE A 43 13.76 -18.51 12.22
N VAL A 44 13.11 -17.39 11.82
CA VAL A 44 11.67 -17.21 11.90
C VAL A 44 11.03 -17.67 10.59
N VAL A 45 9.95 -18.42 10.70
CA VAL A 45 9.08 -18.79 9.59
C VAL A 45 7.76 -18.04 9.76
N ALA A 46 7.41 -17.22 8.81
CA ALA A 46 6.21 -16.38 8.82
C ALA A 46 5.43 -16.50 7.51
N PRO A 47 4.15 -16.09 7.46
CA PRO A 47 3.44 -15.91 6.19
C PRO A 47 4.21 -14.98 5.26
N GLY A 48 4.09 -15.17 3.94
CA GLY A 48 4.61 -14.24 2.98
C GLY A 48 4.00 -12.85 3.17
N LEU A 49 4.81 -11.81 2.95
CA LEU A 49 4.36 -10.42 3.11
C LEU A 49 3.36 -10.07 2.02
N VAL A 50 2.46 -9.13 2.34
CA VAL A 50 1.42 -8.60 1.44
C VAL A 50 1.59 -7.09 1.35
N ASP A 51 1.79 -6.58 0.15
CA ASP A 51 1.83 -5.15 -0.11
C ASP A 51 0.59 -4.70 -0.86
N ILE A 52 -0.15 -3.78 -0.30
CA ILE A 52 -1.40 -3.33 -0.91
C ILE A 52 -1.25 -2.08 -1.78
N HIS A 53 -0.01 -1.58 -1.97
CA HIS A 53 0.23 -0.34 -2.70
C HIS A 53 1.59 -0.35 -3.42
N VAL A 54 1.60 -0.71 -4.71
CA VAL A 54 2.81 -0.70 -5.56
C VAL A 54 2.53 -0.15 -6.95
N HIS A 55 3.58 0.40 -7.61
CA HIS A 55 3.54 0.95 -8.96
C HIS A 55 4.51 0.22 -9.89
N PHE A 56 4.07 -0.80 -10.58
CA PHE A 56 4.92 -1.56 -11.51
C PHE A 56 5.14 -0.92 -12.89
N ARG A 57 4.60 0.28 -13.12
CA ARG A 57 4.86 1.10 -14.31
C ARG A 57 4.53 0.44 -15.65
N ASP A 58 3.94 -0.73 -15.66
CA ASP A 58 3.61 -1.53 -16.84
C ASP A 58 2.08 -1.70 -16.95
N PRO A 59 1.49 -1.30 -18.08
CA PRO A 59 2.08 -0.88 -19.36
C PRO A 59 2.56 0.57 -19.39
N GLY A 60 3.47 0.83 -20.33
CA GLY A 60 3.77 2.16 -20.88
C GLY A 60 4.93 2.91 -20.27
N GLN A 61 5.44 2.52 -19.08
CA GLN A 61 6.59 3.15 -18.43
C GLN A 61 7.64 2.09 -18.01
N THR A 62 7.79 1.03 -18.77
CA THR A 62 8.65 -0.13 -18.47
C THR A 62 10.14 0.18 -18.41
N HIS A 63 10.56 1.39 -18.82
CA HIS A 63 11.93 1.88 -18.62
C HIS A 63 12.24 2.21 -17.15
N LYS A 64 11.20 2.35 -16.30
CA LYS A 64 11.35 2.57 -14.85
C LYS A 64 11.31 1.26 -14.11
N GLU A 65 10.34 0.44 -14.43
CA GLU A 65 10.11 -0.91 -13.91
C GLU A 65 9.04 -1.61 -14.75
N ASP A 66 9.09 -2.94 -14.80
CA ASP A 66 8.05 -3.77 -15.41
C ASP A 66 7.52 -4.81 -14.42
N ILE A 67 6.50 -5.59 -14.82
CA ILE A 67 5.89 -6.62 -13.97
C ILE A 67 6.92 -7.64 -13.50
N ARG A 68 7.88 -8.03 -14.34
CA ARG A 68 8.89 -9.00 -13.98
C ARG A 68 9.83 -8.45 -12.91
N SER A 69 10.48 -7.31 -13.18
CA SER A 69 11.44 -6.70 -12.25
C SER A 69 10.79 -6.29 -10.94
N GLY A 70 9.58 -5.73 -10.97
CA GLY A 70 8.85 -5.34 -9.76
C GLY A 70 8.43 -6.55 -8.91
N THR A 71 8.02 -7.66 -9.54
CA THR A 71 7.70 -8.88 -8.79
C THR A 71 8.95 -9.62 -8.29
N GLU A 72 10.09 -9.51 -8.98
CA GLU A 72 11.39 -9.98 -8.47
C GLU A 72 11.83 -9.16 -7.24
N ALA A 73 11.68 -7.83 -7.26
CA ALA A 73 11.92 -6.97 -6.10
C ALA A 73 10.98 -7.30 -4.93
N ALA A 74 9.70 -7.54 -5.20
CA ALA A 74 8.74 -8.00 -4.19
C ALA A 74 9.18 -9.32 -3.54
N ALA A 75 9.55 -10.31 -4.34
CA ALA A 75 10.05 -11.59 -3.84
C ALA A 75 11.33 -11.44 -3.00
N ALA A 76 12.27 -10.58 -3.42
CA ALA A 76 13.49 -10.27 -2.68
C ALA A 76 13.18 -9.63 -1.30
N GLY A 77 12.14 -8.80 -1.22
CA GLY A 77 11.65 -8.21 0.03
C GLY A 77 10.81 -9.14 0.90
N GLY A 78 10.51 -10.37 0.43
CA GLY A 78 9.69 -11.36 1.13
C GLY A 78 8.18 -11.20 0.89
N PHE A 79 7.77 -10.36 -0.05
CA PHE A 79 6.37 -10.25 -0.46
C PHE A 79 5.97 -11.40 -1.38
N THR A 80 4.81 -11.98 -1.12
CA THR A 80 4.22 -13.04 -1.96
C THR A 80 2.99 -12.58 -2.71
N SER A 81 2.44 -11.42 -2.32
CA SER A 81 1.26 -10.82 -2.94
C SER A 81 1.39 -9.30 -2.94
N VAL A 82 1.05 -8.67 -4.06
CA VAL A 82 1.08 -7.21 -4.21
C VAL A 82 -0.17 -6.71 -4.93
N VAL A 83 -0.61 -5.49 -4.58
CA VAL A 83 -1.73 -4.80 -5.22
C VAL A 83 -1.19 -3.64 -6.04
N CYS A 84 -1.38 -3.72 -7.36
CA CYS A 84 -0.80 -2.78 -8.32
C CYS A 84 -1.76 -1.62 -8.62
N MET A 85 -1.25 -0.38 -8.51
CA MET A 85 -2.00 0.84 -8.75
C MET A 85 -2.31 1.06 -10.25
N PRO A 86 -3.40 1.81 -10.59
CA PRO A 86 -3.94 1.86 -11.94
C PRO A 86 -3.29 2.94 -12.83
N ASN A 87 -2.34 3.72 -12.33
CA ASN A 87 -1.74 4.89 -12.99
C ASN A 87 -0.67 4.54 -14.02
N THR A 88 -0.93 3.53 -14.81
CA THR A 88 -0.12 3.07 -15.95
C THR A 88 -0.38 3.92 -17.22
N SER A 89 0.22 3.56 -18.36
CA SER A 89 -0.05 4.21 -19.65
C SER A 89 -0.32 3.17 -20.76
N PRO A 90 -1.58 2.95 -21.17
CA PRO A 90 -2.82 3.61 -20.68
C PRO A 90 -3.16 3.23 -19.23
N VAL A 91 -3.94 4.08 -18.57
CA VAL A 91 -4.43 3.83 -17.19
C VAL A 91 -5.47 2.68 -17.17
N CYS A 92 -5.67 2.09 -16.01
CA CYS A 92 -6.58 0.95 -15.81
C CYS A 92 -8.05 1.37 -15.69
N ASP A 93 -8.56 2.14 -16.66
CA ASP A 93 -9.94 2.62 -16.69
C ASP A 93 -10.89 1.77 -17.57
N ASN A 94 -10.39 0.66 -18.13
CA ASN A 94 -11.15 -0.25 -18.98
C ASN A 94 -10.66 -1.69 -18.84
N ALA A 95 -11.55 -2.66 -19.14
CA ALA A 95 -11.28 -4.08 -19.00
C ALA A 95 -10.11 -4.58 -19.89
N GLY A 96 -9.89 -3.96 -21.05
CA GLY A 96 -8.81 -4.37 -21.95
C GLY A 96 -7.42 -4.09 -21.39
N THR A 97 -7.24 -2.96 -20.69
CA THR A 97 -5.98 -2.65 -20.00
C THR A 97 -5.73 -3.63 -18.84
N ILE A 98 -6.75 -3.95 -18.04
CA ILE A 98 -6.65 -4.94 -16.97
C ILE A 98 -6.28 -6.31 -17.53
N GLN A 99 -6.96 -6.78 -18.59
CA GLN A 99 -6.65 -8.07 -19.21
C GLN A 99 -5.20 -8.14 -19.71
N ARG A 100 -4.72 -7.07 -20.36
CA ARG A 100 -3.32 -6.99 -20.82
C ARG A 100 -2.32 -7.11 -19.66
N ILE A 101 -2.59 -6.48 -18.51
CA ILE A 101 -1.76 -6.61 -17.31
C ILE A 101 -1.79 -8.04 -16.83
N MET A 102 -2.97 -8.65 -16.67
CA MET A 102 -3.12 -10.01 -16.15
C MET A 102 -2.49 -11.05 -17.06
N ASP A 103 -2.60 -10.90 -18.39
CA ASP A 103 -1.90 -11.76 -19.36
C ASP A 103 -0.37 -11.68 -19.21
N LYS A 104 0.15 -10.52 -18.86
CA LYS A 104 1.59 -10.34 -18.59
C LYS A 104 1.99 -10.89 -17.22
N VAL A 105 1.16 -10.69 -16.21
CA VAL A 105 1.33 -11.28 -14.87
C VAL A 105 1.43 -12.80 -14.96
N GLU A 106 0.53 -13.45 -15.70
CA GLU A 106 0.54 -14.92 -15.87
C GLU A 106 1.86 -15.45 -16.48
N ARG A 107 2.47 -14.67 -17.37
CA ARG A 107 3.71 -15.09 -18.05
C ARG A 107 4.99 -14.74 -17.31
N GLU A 108 5.01 -13.65 -16.55
CA GLU A 108 6.26 -13.02 -16.12
C GLU A 108 6.37 -12.81 -14.61
N ALA A 109 5.25 -12.75 -13.89
CA ALA A 109 5.27 -12.47 -12.46
C ALA A 109 5.77 -13.66 -11.63
N VAL A 110 6.58 -13.40 -10.61
CA VAL A 110 7.09 -14.40 -9.68
C VAL A 110 6.36 -14.40 -8.33
N VAL A 111 5.50 -13.39 -8.09
CA VAL A 111 4.58 -13.32 -6.95
C VAL A 111 3.16 -13.02 -7.45
N HIS A 112 2.16 -13.14 -6.58
CA HIS A 112 0.78 -12.81 -6.95
C HIS A 112 0.61 -11.30 -7.11
N VAL A 113 0.02 -10.88 -8.23
CA VAL A 113 -0.27 -9.48 -8.54
C VAL A 113 -1.78 -9.30 -8.71
N TYR A 114 -2.35 -8.37 -7.96
CA TYR A 114 -3.76 -8.02 -8.00
C TYR A 114 -3.92 -6.60 -8.56
N PRO A 115 -4.69 -6.40 -9.65
CA PRO A 115 -4.86 -5.08 -10.23
C PRO A 115 -5.92 -4.26 -9.49
N THR A 116 -5.75 -2.95 -9.48
CA THR A 116 -6.80 -1.98 -9.16
C THR A 116 -7.34 -1.33 -10.42
N GLY A 117 -8.55 -0.75 -10.34
CA GLY A 117 -9.17 -0.01 -11.42
C GLY A 117 -9.32 1.47 -11.10
N CYS A 118 -9.31 2.32 -12.13
CA CYS A 118 -9.53 3.75 -11.95
C CYS A 118 -10.96 4.04 -11.47
N LEU A 119 -11.12 5.02 -10.57
CA LEU A 119 -12.41 5.59 -10.20
C LEU A 119 -13.02 6.36 -11.38
N THR A 120 -12.18 7.09 -12.11
CA THR A 120 -12.61 7.95 -13.21
C THR A 120 -11.87 7.65 -14.51
N ILE A 121 -12.52 7.93 -15.65
CA ILE A 121 -11.93 7.75 -16.97
C ILE A 121 -10.68 8.63 -17.08
N LYS A 122 -9.56 8.01 -17.49
CA LYS A 122 -8.24 8.64 -17.61
C LYS A 122 -7.75 9.30 -16.32
N MET A 123 -8.33 8.93 -15.18
CA MET A 123 -8.03 9.53 -13.86
C MET A 123 -8.19 11.07 -13.84
N LYS A 124 -9.21 11.58 -14.56
CA LYS A 124 -9.42 13.03 -14.69
C LYS A 124 -10.38 13.62 -13.65
N GLY A 125 -11.03 12.77 -12.83
CA GLY A 125 -12.01 13.24 -11.86
C GLY A 125 -13.31 13.81 -12.44
N GLU A 126 -13.59 13.54 -13.73
CA GLU A 126 -14.73 14.15 -14.47
C GLU A 126 -15.86 13.14 -14.73
N GLN A 127 -15.53 11.92 -15.09
CA GLN A 127 -16.48 10.87 -15.48
C GLN A 127 -16.09 9.54 -14.84
N LEU A 128 -17.06 8.82 -14.26
CA LEU A 128 -16.82 7.52 -13.64
C LEU A 128 -16.33 6.49 -14.65
N ALA A 129 -15.37 5.67 -14.24
CA ALA A 129 -14.96 4.48 -14.97
C ALA A 129 -16.03 3.38 -14.84
N PRO A 130 -16.06 2.40 -15.77
CA PRO A 130 -17.08 1.34 -15.79
C PRO A 130 -16.78 0.28 -14.72
N THR A 131 -16.95 0.60 -13.43
CA THR A 131 -16.61 -0.22 -12.25
C THR A 131 -17.06 -1.67 -12.38
N GLY A 132 -18.30 -1.93 -12.83
CA GLY A 132 -18.80 -3.29 -12.98
C GLY A 132 -18.08 -4.11 -14.06
N GLN A 133 -17.55 -3.46 -15.12
CA GLN A 133 -16.72 -4.14 -16.11
C GLN A 133 -15.31 -4.40 -15.58
N LEU A 134 -14.76 -3.45 -14.83
CA LEU A 134 -13.46 -3.58 -14.17
C LEU A 134 -13.49 -4.70 -13.12
N LYS A 135 -14.55 -4.79 -12.29
CA LYS A 135 -14.74 -5.93 -11.36
C LYS A 135 -14.74 -7.27 -12.08
N LYS A 136 -15.46 -7.38 -13.22
CA LYS A 136 -15.48 -8.61 -14.02
C LYS A 136 -14.12 -8.94 -14.63
N ALA A 137 -13.29 -7.92 -14.89
CA ALA A 137 -11.93 -8.10 -15.40
C ALA A 137 -10.92 -8.48 -14.29
N GLY A 138 -11.34 -8.49 -13.00
CA GLY A 138 -10.53 -8.99 -11.90
C GLY A 138 -9.95 -7.93 -10.98
N VAL A 139 -10.36 -6.65 -11.07
CA VAL A 139 -9.89 -5.64 -10.11
C VAL A 139 -10.43 -5.93 -8.71
N ILE A 140 -9.62 -5.66 -7.69
CA ILE A 140 -9.96 -5.93 -6.28
C ILE A 140 -10.27 -4.65 -5.50
N ALA A 141 -9.92 -3.49 -6.02
CA ALA A 141 -10.22 -2.16 -5.46
C ALA A 141 -10.30 -1.12 -6.55
N MET A 142 -10.81 0.08 -6.20
CA MET A 142 -10.91 1.21 -7.10
C MET A 142 -10.12 2.40 -6.54
N THR A 143 -9.33 3.07 -7.39
CA THR A 143 -8.51 4.22 -6.99
C THR A 143 -8.17 5.10 -8.18
N ASP A 144 -8.04 6.42 -7.98
CA ASP A 144 -7.34 7.32 -8.89
C ASP A 144 -6.01 7.75 -8.24
N ASP A 145 -5.25 6.77 -7.75
CA ASP A 145 -4.01 7.01 -7.02
C ASP A 145 -3.02 7.91 -7.79
N GLY A 146 -2.48 8.91 -7.07
CA GLY A 146 -1.62 9.96 -7.61
C GLY A 146 -2.38 11.12 -8.29
N ALA A 147 -3.70 11.01 -8.51
CA ALA A 147 -4.51 12.07 -9.13
C ALA A 147 -5.57 12.68 -8.19
N CYS A 148 -6.09 11.92 -7.27
CA CYS A 148 -7.15 12.27 -6.32
C CYS A 148 -8.38 12.94 -6.97
N VAL A 149 -9.56 12.36 -6.84
CA VAL A 149 -10.81 12.95 -7.36
C VAL A 149 -11.14 14.22 -6.58
N GLN A 150 -11.02 15.40 -7.21
CA GLN A 150 -11.23 16.70 -6.56
C GLN A 150 -12.71 17.03 -6.37
N SER A 151 -13.59 16.60 -7.28
CA SER A 151 -15.04 16.85 -7.19
C SER A 151 -15.67 15.97 -6.11
N ASN A 152 -16.24 16.58 -5.07
CA ASN A 152 -16.96 15.86 -4.02
C ASN A 152 -18.18 15.11 -4.56
N GLU A 153 -18.85 15.62 -5.59
CA GLU A 153 -19.99 14.96 -6.23
C GLU A 153 -19.55 13.71 -6.97
N ILE A 154 -18.51 13.80 -7.80
CA ILE A 154 -17.96 12.64 -8.53
C ILE A 154 -17.43 11.59 -7.54
N MET A 155 -16.70 11.99 -6.49
CA MET A 155 -16.20 11.07 -5.48
C MET A 155 -17.34 10.35 -4.76
N ARG A 156 -18.40 11.06 -4.37
CA ARG A 156 -19.60 10.45 -3.79
C ARG A 156 -20.20 9.40 -4.72
N ARG A 157 -20.37 9.71 -6.01
CA ARG A 157 -20.91 8.75 -6.99
C ARG A 157 -20.00 7.56 -7.20
N ALA A 158 -18.67 7.77 -7.21
CA ALA A 158 -17.70 6.70 -7.30
C ALA A 158 -17.80 5.74 -6.10
N VAL A 159 -17.92 6.30 -4.89
CA VAL A 159 -18.11 5.54 -3.64
C VAL A 159 -19.41 4.71 -3.67
N GLU A 160 -20.53 5.33 -4.02
CA GLU A 160 -21.83 4.65 -4.15
C GLU A 160 -21.77 3.52 -5.19
N TYR A 161 -21.09 3.77 -6.31
CA TYR A 161 -20.99 2.80 -7.41
C TYR A 161 -20.05 1.64 -7.07
N ALA A 162 -18.89 1.89 -6.47
CA ALA A 162 -17.96 0.84 -6.04
C ALA A 162 -18.59 -0.08 -4.99
N LYS A 163 -19.34 0.49 -4.04
CA LYS A 163 -20.10 -0.27 -3.02
C LYS A 163 -21.06 -1.28 -3.61
N MET A 164 -21.71 -0.99 -4.76
CA MET A 164 -22.63 -1.92 -5.43
C MET A 164 -21.94 -3.23 -5.87
N PHE A 165 -20.61 -3.23 -5.96
CA PHE A 165 -19.81 -4.37 -6.38
C PHE A 165 -18.90 -4.92 -5.27
N ASP A 166 -19.13 -4.50 -4.03
CA ASP A 166 -18.30 -4.87 -2.87
C ASP A 166 -16.81 -4.60 -3.12
N LEU A 167 -16.50 -3.43 -3.73
CA LEU A 167 -15.15 -2.98 -3.96
C LEU A 167 -14.80 -1.86 -2.98
N PRO A 168 -13.71 -1.99 -2.20
CA PRO A 168 -13.20 -0.88 -1.43
C PRO A 168 -12.65 0.21 -2.34
N ILE A 169 -12.68 1.44 -1.85
CA ILE A 169 -11.96 2.55 -2.47
C ILE A 169 -10.66 2.76 -1.70
N MET A 170 -9.57 2.93 -2.45
CA MET A 170 -8.28 3.39 -1.93
C MET A 170 -8.06 4.80 -2.46
N ASP A 171 -7.88 5.79 -1.59
CA ASP A 171 -7.80 7.18 -2.02
C ASP A 171 -6.48 7.83 -1.62
N HIS A 172 -5.76 8.32 -2.62
CA HIS A 172 -4.61 9.21 -2.47
C HIS A 172 -5.10 10.58 -2.05
N CYS A 173 -4.99 10.89 -0.76
CA CYS A 173 -5.61 12.07 -0.17
C CYS A 173 -4.82 13.36 -0.45
N GLN A 174 -5.15 14.05 -1.53
CA GLN A 174 -4.48 15.28 -1.94
C GLN A 174 -5.46 16.32 -2.49
N ASP A 175 -5.55 17.46 -1.85
CA ASP A 175 -6.16 18.66 -2.48
C ASP A 175 -5.12 19.31 -3.40
N ILE A 176 -5.32 19.17 -4.72
CA ILE A 176 -4.39 19.64 -5.72
C ILE A 176 -4.26 21.17 -5.70
N SER A 177 -5.32 21.89 -5.34
CA SER A 177 -5.30 23.36 -5.30
C SER A 177 -4.32 23.93 -4.27
N LEU A 178 -4.01 23.16 -3.24
CA LEU A 178 -3.06 23.52 -2.18
C LEU A 178 -1.63 23.06 -2.46
N THR A 179 -1.41 22.22 -3.46
CA THR A 179 -0.13 21.54 -3.69
C THR A 179 0.51 21.86 -5.02
N GLU A 180 -0.09 22.77 -5.80
CA GLU A 180 0.45 23.17 -7.11
C GLU A 180 1.87 23.72 -6.98
N GLY A 181 2.84 23.09 -7.68
CA GLY A 181 4.26 23.45 -7.64
C GLY A 181 5.01 23.07 -6.36
N ALA A 182 4.34 22.52 -5.34
CA ALA A 182 4.98 22.10 -4.10
C ALA A 182 5.81 20.83 -4.29
N VAL A 183 6.95 20.75 -3.62
CA VAL A 183 7.93 19.68 -3.82
C VAL A 183 8.39 18.97 -2.54
N MET A 184 8.10 19.54 -1.37
CA MET A 184 8.44 18.98 -0.07
C MET A 184 7.45 19.47 1.00
N ASN A 185 7.53 18.96 2.23
CA ASN A 185 6.71 19.41 3.35
C ASN A 185 6.85 20.93 3.60
N GLU A 186 5.71 21.63 3.76
CA GLU A 186 5.71 23.03 4.20
C GLU A 186 6.15 23.11 5.66
N GLY A 187 7.23 23.84 5.93
CA GLY A 187 7.76 23.99 7.27
C GLY A 187 9.17 24.60 7.30
N GLU A 188 9.89 24.29 8.37
CA GLU A 188 11.24 24.82 8.60
C GLU A 188 12.20 24.49 7.45
N TRP A 189 12.17 23.23 6.96
CA TRP A 189 13.11 22.78 5.93
C TRP A 189 12.79 23.35 4.55
N SER A 190 11.53 23.50 4.17
CA SER A 190 11.16 24.16 2.91
C SER A 190 11.65 25.61 2.86
N LEU A 191 11.53 26.34 3.99
CA LEU A 191 12.04 27.70 4.09
C LEU A 191 13.57 27.75 4.03
N ARG A 192 14.27 26.84 4.72
CA ARG A 192 15.73 26.77 4.72
C ARG A 192 16.30 26.44 3.34
N LEU A 193 15.65 25.52 2.63
CA LEU A 193 16.09 25.06 1.32
C LEU A 193 15.59 25.94 0.17
N GLY A 194 14.67 26.88 0.43
CA GLY A 194 14.09 27.74 -0.60
C GLY A 194 13.18 26.96 -1.58
N LEU A 195 12.61 25.82 -1.13
CA LEU A 195 11.73 24.98 -1.93
C LEU A 195 10.27 25.26 -1.60
N GLN A 196 9.38 25.11 -2.60
CA GLN A 196 7.95 25.31 -2.38
C GLN A 196 7.38 24.24 -1.48
N GLY A 197 6.75 24.68 -0.37
CA GLY A 197 6.17 23.81 0.64
C GLY A 197 4.80 23.25 0.25
N TRP A 198 4.53 22.03 0.70
CA TRP A 198 3.28 21.29 0.57
C TRP A 198 2.58 21.24 1.93
N PRO A 199 1.50 22.01 2.15
CA PRO A 199 0.83 22.05 3.44
C PRO A 199 0.14 20.72 3.76
N LYS A 200 0.20 20.29 5.02
CA LYS A 200 -0.48 19.08 5.51
C LYS A 200 -2.00 19.16 5.31
N ALA A 201 -2.57 20.36 5.37
CA ALA A 201 -3.98 20.61 5.14
C ALA A 201 -4.49 20.02 3.81
N ALA A 202 -3.63 19.88 2.80
CA ALA A 202 -3.99 19.26 1.52
C ALA A 202 -4.39 17.79 1.67
N GLU A 203 -3.76 17.06 2.60
CA GLU A 203 -4.13 15.69 2.95
C GLU A 203 -5.33 15.68 3.91
N ASP A 204 -5.26 16.47 5.00
CA ASP A 204 -6.23 16.47 6.08
C ASP A 204 -7.66 16.75 5.60
N ILE A 205 -7.83 17.71 4.66
CA ILE A 205 -9.12 18.06 4.07
C ILE A 205 -9.73 16.88 3.32
N ILE A 206 -8.93 16.18 2.52
CA ILE A 206 -9.42 15.05 1.73
C ILE A 206 -9.71 13.85 2.62
N VAL A 207 -8.89 13.59 3.64
CA VAL A 207 -9.18 12.55 4.65
C VAL A 207 -10.51 12.84 5.34
N ALA A 208 -10.76 14.09 5.79
CA ALA A 208 -12.02 14.48 6.40
C ALA A 208 -13.22 14.30 5.45
N ARG A 209 -13.06 14.69 4.17
CA ARG A 209 -14.06 14.45 3.12
C ARG A 209 -14.41 12.97 3.01
N ASN A 210 -13.39 12.13 2.94
CA ASN A 210 -13.57 10.69 2.75
C ASN A 210 -14.24 10.02 3.95
N VAL A 211 -13.93 10.45 5.18
CA VAL A 211 -14.64 10.03 6.38
C VAL A 211 -16.12 10.36 6.28
N ILE A 212 -16.47 11.60 5.91
CA ILE A 212 -17.87 12.03 5.75
C ILE A 212 -18.60 11.20 4.68
N LEU A 213 -17.92 10.90 3.56
CA LEU A 213 -18.51 10.07 2.50
C LEU A 213 -18.67 8.61 2.92
N ALA A 214 -17.72 8.05 3.67
CA ALA A 214 -17.83 6.71 4.24
C ALA A 214 -19.00 6.60 5.23
N GLU A 215 -19.15 7.57 6.14
CA GLU A 215 -20.27 7.65 7.08
C GLU A 215 -21.64 7.79 6.35
N LEU A 216 -21.69 8.62 5.30
CA LEU A 216 -22.90 8.85 4.51
C LEU A 216 -23.33 7.60 3.74
N THR A 217 -22.39 6.87 3.15
CA THR A 217 -22.67 5.77 2.22
C THR A 217 -22.58 4.40 2.86
N GLY A 218 -21.85 4.27 3.97
CA GLY A 218 -21.47 3.00 4.59
C GLY A 218 -20.53 2.16 3.69
N ALA A 219 -19.85 2.78 2.74
CA ALA A 219 -18.81 2.14 1.93
C ALA A 219 -17.46 2.15 2.65
N HIS A 220 -16.58 1.19 2.33
CA HIS A 220 -15.24 1.19 2.85
C HIS A 220 -14.34 2.10 2.01
N ILE A 221 -13.75 3.12 2.66
CA ILE A 221 -12.75 3.98 2.06
C ILE A 221 -11.45 3.82 2.86
N HIS A 222 -10.42 3.40 2.17
CA HIS A 222 -9.05 3.26 2.67
C HIS A 222 -8.22 4.47 2.23
N MET A 223 -7.62 5.16 3.18
CA MET A 223 -6.72 6.29 2.93
C MET A 223 -5.31 5.78 2.76
N GLN A 224 -4.75 5.98 1.56
CA GLN A 224 -3.41 5.54 1.20
C GLN A 224 -2.36 6.41 1.90
N HIS A 225 -1.18 5.84 2.18
CA HIS A 225 0.06 6.50 2.64
C HIS A 225 -0.16 7.75 3.50
N ILE A 226 -0.91 7.64 4.58
CA ILE A 226 -1.13 8.76 5.52
C ILE A 226 0.23 9.31 6.00
N SER A 227 0.37 10.62 5.98
CA SER A 227 1.62 11.31 6.33
C SER A 227 1.47 12.37 7.43
N SER A 228 0.24 12.79 7.75
CA SER A 228 -0.06 13.88 8.70
C SER A 228 -0.60 13.37 10.03
N ALA A 229 -0.12 13.94 11.13
CA ALA A 229 -0.66 13.70 12.47
C ALA A 229 -2.15 14.05 12.60
N THR A 230 -2.60 15.10 11.91
CA THR A 230 -4.01 15.51 11.88
C THR A 230 -4.86 14.46 11.17
N SER A 231 -4.38 13.90 10.07
CA SER A 231 -5.06 12.82 9.34
C SER A 231 -5.22 11.57 10.22
N VAL A 232 -4.20 11.20 10.99
CA VAL A 232 -4.29 10.10 11.97
C VAL A 232 -5.37 10.37 13.00
N ASP A 233 -5.43 11.59 13.57
CA ASP A 233 -6.45 11.96 14.57
C ASP A 233 -7.87 11.94 13.96
N ILE A 234 -8.05 12.42 12.73
CA ILE A 234 -9.32 12.35 12.01
C ILE A 234 -9.77 10.90 11.83
N LEU A 235 -8.87 10.01 11.39
CA LEU A 235 -9.15 8.58 11.23
C LEU A 235 -9.50 7.92 12.56
N ARG A 236 -8.70 8.15 13.62
CA ARG A 236 -8.94 7.60 14.96
C ARG A 236 -10.35 7.92 15.45
N ARG A 237 -10.74 9.19 15.39
CA ARG A 237 -12.08 9.64 15.79
C ARG A 237 -13.19 9.06 14.91
N ALA A 238 -12.93 8.85 13.64
CA ALA A 238 -13.90 8.23 12.72
C ALA A 238 -14.12 6.75 13.05
N ILE A 239 -13.03 6.01 13.28
CA ILE A 239 -13.06 4.59 13.68
C ILE A 239 -13.79 4.44 15.02
N ASP A 240 -13.50 5.29 16.01
CA ASP A 240 -14.17 5.29 17.32
C ASP A 240 -15.70 5.49 17.21
N ARG A 241 -16.16 6.22 16.17
CA ARG A 241 -17.59 6.40 15.88
C ARG A 241 -18.18 5.26 15.03
N GLY A 242 -17.37 4.29 14.63
CA GLY A 242 -17.80 3.15 13.82
C GLY A 242 -17.88 3.43 12.31
N ALA A 243 -17.19 4.45 11.81
CA ALA A 243 -17.09 4.69 10.38
C ALA A 243 -16.30 3.55 9.70
N THR A 244 -16.74 3.14 8.50
CA THR A 244 -16.07 2.10 7.71
C THR A 244 -14.91 2.72 6.94
N VAL A 245 -13.84 3.05 7.66
CA VAL A 245 -12.61 3.64 7.12
C VAL A 245 -11.39 2.91 7.65
N SER A 246 -10.29 3.00 6.90
CA SER A 246 -8.97 2.51 7.31
C SER A 246 -7.89 3.37 6.67
N GLY A 247 -6.65 3.23 7.09
CA GLY A 247 -5.51 3.91 6.50
C GLY A 247 -4.26 3.06 6.58
N GLU A 248 -3.27 3.39 5.78
CA GLU A 248 -1.96 2.77 5.77
C GLU A 248 -0.86 3.81 6.01
N ALA A 249 0.31 3.37 6.49
CA ALA A 249 1.53 4.16 6.49
C ALA A 249 2.57 3.50 5.58
N SER A 250 3.41 4.32 4.94
CA SER A 250 4.52 3.78 4.16
C SER A 250 5.81 3.70 5.00
N PRO A 251 6.71 2.73 4.72
CA PRO A 251 7.95 2.56 5.47
C PRO A 251 8.79 3.85 5.55
N HIS A 252 8.88 4.59 4.45
CA HIS A 252 9.63 5.84 4.39
C HIS A 252 9.01 6.95 5.25
N HIS A 253 7.69 6.98 5.46
CA HIS A 253 7.04 7.97 6.33
C HIS A 253 7.20 7.66 7.83
N ILE A 254 7.48 6.43 8.21
CA ILE A 254 7.75 6.06 9.61
C ILE A 254 9.25 6.03 9.93
N GLU A 255 10.14 6.08 8.93
CA GLU A 255 11.59 6.05 9.10
C GLU A 255 12.21 7.43 8.95
N PHE A 256 11.82 8.19 7.92
CA PHE A 256 12.43 9.48 7.55
C PHE A 256 11.52 10.66 7.88
N THR A 257 12.13 11.85 7.87
CA THR A 257 11.48 13.16 8.09
C THR A 257 11.89 14.16 7.01
N ASP A 258 11.28 15.33 7.00
CA ASP A 258 11.65 16.43 6.10
C ASP A 258 13.09 16.95 6.33
N ALA A 259 13.70 16.67 7.48
CA ALA A 259 15.09 17.00 7.78
C ALA A 259 16.09 16.16 6.97
N ASP A 260 15.69 15.01 6.45
CA ASP A 260 16.53 14.12 5.64
C ASP A 260 16.72 14.66 4.21
N LEU A 261 15.92 15.65 3.79
CA LEU A 261 16.04 16.33 2.49
C LEU A 261 17.10 17.45 2.47
N ARG A 262 17.80 17.70 3.57
CA ARG A 262 18.74 18.81 3.75
C ARG A 262 19.82 18.96 2.66
N ASP A 263 20.17 17.86 1.99
CA ASP A 263 21.21 17.82 0.96
C ASP A 263 20.62 17.79 -0.47
N TYR A 264 19.32 18.08 -0.63
CA TYR A 264 18.57 18.03 -1.90
C TYR A 264 18.61 16.65 -2.58
N ASP A 265 18.80 15.57 -1.80
CA ASP A 265 18.82 14.22 -2.36
C ASP A 265 17.44 13.83 -2.85
N THR A 266 17.32 13.65 -4.16
CA THR A 266 16.05 13.35 -4.83
C THR A 266 15.48 11.98 -4.50
N VAL A 267 16.28 11.05 -3.92
CA VAL A 267 15.78 9.76 -3.46
C VAL A 267 14.75 9.91 -2.34
N PHE A 268 14.78 11.01 -1.56
CA PHE A 268 13.80 11.32 -0.53
C PHE A 268 12.57 12.11 -1.03
N LYS A 269 12.51 12.43 -2.33
CA LYS A 269 11.35 13.14 -2.90
C LYS A 269 10.20 12.18 -3.12
N MET A 270 9.14 12.34 -2.32
CA MET A 270 7.95 11.47 -2.32
C MET A 270 6.64 12.28 -2.28
N ASN A 271 5.55 11.69 -2.73
CA ASN A 271 4.18 12.19 -2.63
C ASN A 271 3.29 11.17 -1.91
N PRO A 272 2.71 11.50 -0.73
CA PRO A 272 2.90 12.76 0.02
C PRO A 272 4.35 12.93 0.50
N PRO A 273 4.78 14.18 0.78
CA PRO A 273 6.17 14.42 1.19
C PRO A 273 6.44 13.88 2.59
N LEU A 274 7.72 13.55 2.86
CA LEU A 274 8.19 13.27 4.21
C LEU A 274 7.88 14.47 5.11
N ARG A 275 7.30 14.22 6.28
CA ARG A 275 6.79 15.24 7.19
C ARG A 275 7.74 15.45 8.38
N THR A 276 7.28 16.20 9.37
CA THR A 276 8.03 16.46 10.59
C THR A 276 8.17 15.22 11.47
N ASP A 277 9.09 15.26 12.42
CA ASP A 277 9.27 14.21 13.43
C ASP A 277 7.97 13.96 14.24
N ALA A 278 7.20 15.01 14.54
CA ALA A 278 5.93 14.89 15.25
C ALA A 278 4.87 14.14 14.40
N ASP A 279 4.87 14.33 13.08
CA ASP A 279 3.99 13.59 12.17
C ASP A 279 4.42 12.12 12.13
N ARG A 280 5.72 11.84 11.96
CA ARG A 280 6.28 10.49 11.98
C ARG A 280 5.89 9.74 13.26
N GLU A 281 6.08 10.35 14.44
CA GLU A 281 5.69 9.73 15.70
C GLU A 281 4.19 9.44 15.77
N SER A 282 3.34 10.34 15.26
CA SER A 282 1.88 10.10 15.20
C SER A 282 1.50 8.93 14.30
N LEU A 283 2.21 8.73 13.17
CA LEU A 283 2.01 7.56 12.31
C LEU A 283 2.38 6.27 13.05
N ILE A 284 3.51 6.26 13.76
CA ILE A 284 3.96 5.12 14.55
C ILE A 284 2.93 4.80 15.65
N GLU A 285 2.43 5.79 16.36
CA GLU A 285 1.35 5.62 17.35
C GLU A 285 0.08 5.08 16.71
N GLY A 286 -0.29 5.57 15.50
CA GLY A 286 -1.43 5.07 14.74
C GLY A 286 -1.31 3.60 14.31
N LEU A 287 -0.09 3.13 14.01
CA LEU A 287 0.17 1.71 13.74
C LEU A 287 0.09 0.85 15.03
N ILE A 288 0.51 1.40 16.17
CA ILE A 288 0.49 0.72 17.47
C ILE A 288 -0.94 0.56 17.98
N ASP A 289 -1.75 1.61 17.93
CA ASP A 289 -3.12 1.60 18.43
C ASP A 289 -4.15 1.03 17.41
N GLY A 290 -3.71 0.76 16.18
CA GLY A 290 -4.54 0.17 15.12
C GLY A 290 -5.38 1.18 14.33
N THR A 291 -5.20 2.48 14.53
CA THR A 291 -5.80 3.55 13.69
C THR A 291 -5.34 3.40 12.24
N LEU A 292 -4.04 3.13 12.04
CA LEU A 292 -3.49 2.73 10.76
C LEU A 292 -3.44 1.20 10.70
N ALA A 293 -4.11 0.64 9.71
CA ALA A 293 -4.37 -0.79 9.63
C ALA A 293 -3.15 -1.61 9.25
N CYS A 294 -2.27 -1.08 8.39
CA CYS A 294 -1.14 -1.82 7.83
C CYS A 294 -0.01 -0.90 7.38
N ILE A 295 1.09 -1.53 6.99
CA ILE A 295 2.20 -0.90 6.28
C ILE A 295 2.11 -1.33 4.82
N ALA A 296 2.12 -0.35 3.89
CA ALA A 296 2.19 -0.55 2.46
C ALA A 296 3.31 0.31 1.88
N THR A 297 4.03 -0.20 0.88
CA THR A 297 5.30 0.44 0.50
C THR A 297 5.15 1.72 -0.29
N ASP A 298 4.08 1.85 -1.06
CA ASP A 298 4.00 2.84 -2.13
C ASP A 298 5.28 2.80 -3.00
N HIS A 299 5.70 1.57 -3.34
CA HIS A 299 6.87 1.35 -4.19
C HIS A 299 6.67 2.03 -5.54
N ALA A 300 7.39 3.14 -5.75
CA ALA A 300 7.19 4.05 -6.87
C ALA A 300 8.50 4.33 -7.61
N PRO A 301 9.01 3.36 -8.38
CA PRO A 301 10.31 3.43 -9.03
C PRO A 301 10.36 4.46 -10.15
N HIS A 302 11.55 5.05 -10.29
CA HIS A 302 11.98 5.90 -11.40
C HIS A 302 13.37 5.50 -11.87
N SER A 303 13.68 5.78 -13.12
CA SER A 303 15.04 5.52 -13.62
C SER A 303 16.06 6.42 -12.94
N PRO A 304 17.33 5.98 -12.82
CA PRO A 304 18.40 6.82 -12.26
C PRO A 304 18.51 8.19 -12.94
N THR A 305 18.36 8.24 -14.27
CA THR A 305 18.40 9.49 -15.04
C THR A 305 17.24 10.44 -14.70
N GLU A 306 16.06 9.92 -14.32
CA GLU A 306 14.94 10.76 -13.90
C GLU A 306 15.15 11.33 -12.49
N LYS A 307 15.83 10.58 -11.63
CA LYS A 307 16.18 11.03 -10.26
C LYS A 307 17.42 11.92 -10.22
N ASP A 308 18.34 11.80 -11.18
CA ASP A 308 19.55 12.64 -11.31
C ASP A 308 19.22 13.99 -11.95
N ARG A 309 18.44 14.80 -11.23
CA ARG A 309 18.01 16.16 -11.61
C ARG A 309 18.00 17.06 -10.38
N GLU A 310 17.79 18.36 -10.63
CA GLU A 310 17.47 19.30 -9.55
C GLU A 310 16.25 18.82 -8.78
N PHE A 311 16.23 19.07 -7.46
CA PHE A 311 15.21 18.52 -6.57
C PHE A 311 13.77 18.87 -7.00
N ASP A 312 13.52 20.11 -7.43
CA ASP A 312 12.21 20.57 -7.90
C ASP A 312 11.80 19.92 -9.22
N ALA A 313 12.74 19.57 -10.10
CA ALA A 313 12.50 18.92 -11.38
C ALA A 313 12.45 17.38 -11.31
N ALA A 314 12.99 16.77 -10.26
CA ALA A 314 12.96 15.32 -10.09
C ALA A 314 11.53 14.80 -9.83
N PRO A 315 11.16 13.61 -10.33
CA PRO A 315 9.84 13.02 -10.05
C PRO A 315 9.72 12.56 -8.60
N PHE A 316 8.48 12.55 -8.08
CA PHE A 316 8.13 11.94 -6.82
C PHE A 316 8.15 10.42 -6.91
N GLY A 317 8.69 9.75 -5.91
CA GLY A 317 8.67 8.30 -5.78
C GLY A 317 9.91 7.75 -5.10
N ILE A 318 9.69 6.81 -4.19
CA ILE A 318 10.71 6.04 -3.44
C ILE A 318 10.48 4.55 -3.72
N ILE A 319 11.55 3.76 -3.81
CA ILE A 319 11.45 2.29 -3.84
C ILE A 319 11.28 1.77 -2.42
N GLY A 320 10.44 0.74 -2.22
CA GLY A 320 10.09 0.28 -0.88
C GLY A 320 10.08 -1.24 -0.71
N LEU A 321 9.89 -2.03 -1.78
CA LEU A 321 9.65 -3.47 -1.66
C LEU A 321 10.80 -4.21 -0.96
N GLU A 322 12.05 -4.01 -1.39
CA GLU A 322 13.19 -4.77 -0.87
C GLU A 322 13.60 -4.38 0.56
N ASN A 323 13.26 -3.17 1.00
CA ASN A 323 13.69 -2.63 2.30
C ASN A 323 12.57 -2.46 3.34
N SER A 324 11.31 -2.64 2.95
CA SER A 324 10.14 -2.45 3.83
C SER A 324 10.21 -3.24 5.12
N LEU A 325 10.56 -4.53 5.05
CA LEU A 325 10.69 -5.39 6.23
C LEU A 325 11.79 -4.87 7.16
N ALA A 326 12.97 -4.53 6.61
CA ALA A 326 14.10 -4.04 7.40
C ALA A 326 13.79 -2.70 8.07
N SER A 327 13.20 -1.77 7.33
CA SER A 327 12.74 -0.48 7.84
C SER A 327 11.71 -0.66 8.97
N SER A 328 10.68 -1.48 8.74
CA SER A 328 9.64 -1.76 9.75
C SER A 328 10.19 -2.43 11.00
N LEU A 329 11.12 -3.39 10.85
CA LEU A 329 11.78 -4.02 11.99
C LEU A 329 12.64 -3.02 12.76
N THR A 330 13.38 -2.17 12.09
CA THR A 330 14.23 -1.14 12.72
C THR A 330 13.38 -0.16 13.50
N THR A 331 12.34 0.37 12.86
CA THR A 331 11.51 1.44 13.44
C THR A 331 10.58 0.95 14.55
N LEU A 332 10.03 -0.26 14.42
CA LEU A 332 8.99 -0.74 15.34
C LEU A 332 9.48 -1.83 16.29
N TYR A 333 10.21 -2.85 15.79
CA TYR A 333 10.62 -3.99 16.62
C TYR A 333 11.91 -3.74 17.39
N HIS A 334 12.99 -3.31 16.70
CA HIS A 334 14.26 -3.04 17.39
C HIS A 334 14.20 -1.84 18.32
N SER A 335 13.34 -0.87 18.03
CA SER A 335 13.01 0.25 18.92
C SER A 335 12.15 -0.16 20.13
N LYS A 336 11.67 -1.42 20.17
CA LYS A 336 10.80 -1.99 21.23
C LYS A 336 9.41 -1.34 21.31
N ARG A 337 8.90 -0.81 20.22
CA ARG A 337 7.55 -0.24 20.15
C ARG A 337 6.49 -1.31 19.94
N LEU A 338 6.79 -2.33 19.12
CA LEU A 338 5.93 -3.48 18.84
C LEU A 338 6.71 -4.79 18.97
N GLY A 339 6.01 -5.87 19.26
CA GLY A 339 6.53 -7.23 19.16
C GLY A 339 6.67 -7.69 17.69
N LEU A 340 7.50 -8.71 17.45
CA LEU A 340 7.74 -9.22 16.10
C LEU A 340 6.44 -9.69 15.41
N SER A 341 5.57 -10.37 16.16
CA SER A 341 4.28 -10.85 15.64
C SER A 341 3.38 -9.69 15.20
N GLU A 342 3.39 -8.58 15.94
CA GLU A 342 2.60 -7.38 15.62
C GLU A 342 3.13 -6.68 14.37
N VAL A 343 4.46 -6.55 14.21
CA VAL A 343 5.06 -6.00 12.98
C VAL A 343 4.74 -6.87 11.78
N LEU A 344 4.87 -8.19 11.92
CA LEU A 344 4.50 -9.12 10.84
C LEU A 344 3.01 -9.04 10.50
N ALA A 345 2.12 -8.81 11.48
CA ALA A 345 0.70 -8.62 11.23
C ALA A 345 0.43 -7.40 10.32
N LEU A 346 1.14 -6.27 10.56
CA LEU A 346 1.03 -5.05 9.76
C LEU A 346 1.47 -5.24 8.30
N LEU A 347 2.42 -6.15 8.06
CA LEU A 347 2.98 -6.44 6.74
C LEU A 347 2.33 -7.68 6.06
N THR A 348 1.33 -8.31 6.69
CA THR A 348 0.70 -9.53 6.17
C THR A 348 -0.83 -9.41 6.16
N HIS A 349 -1.51 -10.13 7.05
CA HIS A 349 -2.96 -10.29 7.01
C HIS A 349 -3.73 -8.99 7.24
N LYS A 350 -3.20 -8.02 7.97
CA LYS A 350 -3.90 -6.76 8.23
C LYS A 350 -4.13 -5.96 6.94
N GLY A 351 -3.13 -5.88 6.05
CA GLY A 351 -3.30 -5.28 4.72
C GLY A 351 -4.26 -6.10 3.83
N ALA A 352 -4.11 -7.44 3.84
CA ALA A 352 -4.98 -8.32 3.08
C ALA A 352 -6.47 -8.21 3.48
N CYS A 353 -6.76 -7.93 4.75
CA CYS A 353 -8.14 -7.78 5.25
C CYS A 353 -8.93 -6.66 4.57
N LEU A 354 -8.27 -5.67 3.96
CA LEU A 354 -8.94 -4.61 3.20
C LEU A 354 -9.85 -5.17 2.07
N PHE A 355 -9.45 -6.28 1.45
CA PHE A 355 -10.10 -6.84 0.25
C PHE A 355 -11.09 -7.95 0.55
N TYR A 356 -11.27 -8.32 1.84
CA TYR A 356 -12.17 -9.40 2.24
C TYR A 356 -13.32 -8.87 3.09
N THR A 357 -14.53 -9.09 2.62
CA THR A 357 -15.75 -8.83 3.37
C THR A 357 -16.14 -9.98 4.31
N SER A 358 -15.39 -11.10 4.29
CA SER A 358 -15.64 -12.30 5.10
C SER A 358 -14.51 -12.53 6.13
N PRO A 359 -14.81 -13.01 7.35
CA PRO A 359 -13.89 -13.01 8.49
C PRO A 359 -12.81 -14.11 8.48
N SER A 360 -12.47 -14.72 7.33
CA SER A 360 -11.47 -15.79 7.29
C SER A 360 -10.33 -15.52 6.33
N PRO A 361 -9.09 -15.43 6.83
CA PRO A 361 -7.87 -15.42 6.00
C PRO A 361 -7.63 -16.73 5.22
N ARG A 362 -8.48 -17.74 5.41
CA ARG A 362 -8.31 -19.06 4.78
C ARG A 362 -8.73 -19.12 3.32
N ASP A 363 -9.41 -18.09 2.83
CA ASP A 363 -9.97 -18.06 1.47
C ASP A 363 -9.07 -17.38 0.43
N ILE A 364 -7.81 -17.08 0.78
CA ILE A 364 -6.78 -16.64 -0.18
C ILE A 364 -6.19 -17.87 -0.89
N THR A 365 -7.02 -18.77 -1.37
CA THR A 365 -6.59 -19.73 -2.38
C THR A 365 -7.12 -19.24 -3.72
N PRO A 366 -6.25 -19.02 -4.72
CA PRO A 366 -6.73 -18.77 -6.06
C PRO A 366 -7.56 -19.98 -6.49
N SER A 367 -8.85 -19.80 -6.70
CA SER A 367 -9.61 -20.71 -7.54
C SER A 367 -8.98 -20.62 -8.93
N ARG A 368 -8.56 -21.75 -9.45
CA ARG A 368 -7.94 -21.98 -10.75
C ARG A 368 -8.57 -21.19 -11.88
#